data_1d2f9178ff6393dd558c2704ed256801
#
_entry.id   1d2f9178ff6393dd558c2704ed256801
#
_cell.length_a   1.000
_cell.length_b   1.000
_cell.length_c   1.000
_cell.angle_alpha   90.00
_cell.angle_beta   90.00
_cell.angle_gamma   90.00
#
_symmetry.space_group_name_H-M   'P 1'
#
loop_
_entity.id
_entity.type
_entity.pdbx_description
1 polymer ?
#
loop_
_entity_poly.entity_id
_entity_poly.type
_entity_poly.pdbx_seq_one_letter_code
_entity_poly.pdbx_strand_id
1 'polypeptide(L)'
;MRQLTQALLFCAISTCSAASWAAQPFSFALWGDMPYKKNHDADRTEAVIQSINRSDIRFSLYDGDIKDGSSQCTDNIYTDAVTMFNRLKKPAVYVPGDNEWTDCHRTNNGGYNGLERLAHLRQVMFAQPRSFGQRAMKLDQQGEPGGKFAENTRFSYQGVMFVNVNMPGSNNNLVLSEKDCTKKSARVWADCEASNAEYQERDAANIEWLRSTFTIARHLKHAGLVVTFQGDPGFDVPETEDKDESQDKRFDGYRAFMAALVKETENFQGQVLLVHGDTHFFKMDKPLYSPSHVLPNLTRLQTFGSPVNHWVKVSVNVNSPEVFTVRPVMVR
;
A
#
# COMPACT_ATOMS: atom_id res chain seq x y z
N MET A 1 69.45 28.83 42.60
CA MET A 1 69.15 27.81 41.55
C MET A 1 67.77 27.24 41.84
N ARG A 2 66.74 27.65 41.09
CA ARG A 2 65.36 27.13 41.19
C ARG A 2 65.12 26.28 39.97
N GLN A 3 64.88 25.00 40.18
CA GLN A 3 64.49 24.09 39.11
C GLN A 3 62.97 24.25 38.85
N LEU A 4 62.62 24.57 37.62
CA LEU A 4 61.25 24.52 37.11
C LEU A 4 60.94 23.09 36.57
N THR A 5 60.01 22.41 37.22
CA THR A 5 59.48 21.15 36.75
C THR A 5 58.31 21.43 35.79
N GLN A 6 58.42 21.15 34.50
CA GLN A 6 57.33 21.20 33.52
C GLN A 6 56.51 19.91 33.65
N ALA A 7 55.23 20.04 34.01
CA ALA A 7 54.25 18.97 33.94
C ALA A 7 53.60 18.93 32.55
N LEU A 8 53.87 17.87 31.80
CA LEU A 8 53.20 17.57 30.53
C LEU A 8 51.80 16.97 30.81
N LEU A 9 50.76 17.71 30.46
CA LEU A 9 49.39 17.27 30.53
C LEU A 9 49.07 16.47 29.24
N PHE A 10 48.97 15.14 29.36
CA PHE A 10 48.50 14.27 28.27
C PHE A 10 46.95 14.37 28.21
N CYS A 11 46.43 15.05 27.19
CA CYS A 11 45.02 15.05 26.90
C CYS A 11 44.67 13.79 26.10
N ALA A 12 44.11 12.79 26.75
CA ALA A 12 43.59 11.58 26.11
C ALA A 12 42.32 11.94 25.33
N ILE A 13 42.41 12.06 24.00
CA ILE A 13 41.25 12.20 23.12
C ILE A 13 40.56 10.84 23.04
N SER A 14 39.47 10.68 23.81
CA SER A 14 38.57 9.54 23.73
C SER A 14 37.77 9.64 22.45
N THR A 15 38.15 8.93 21.41
CA THR A 15 37.37 8.77 20.19
C THR A 15 36.19 7.87 20.51
N CYS A 16 35.01 8.46 20.79
CA CYS A 16 33.76 7.74 20.78
C CYS A 16 33.48 7.28 19.35
N SER A 17 33.84 6.05 19.04
CA SER A 17 33.37 5.36 17.84
C SER A 17 31.88 5.16 17.96
N ALA A 18 31.09 6.00 17.29
CA ALA A 18 29.67 5.73 17.10
C ALA A 18 29.54 4.42 16.32
N ALA A 19 29.22 3.34 17.02
CA ALA A 19 28.88 2.08 16.39
C ALA A 19 27.65 2.33 15.52
N SER A 20 27.85 2.46 14.22
CA SER A 20 26.78 2.44 13.25
C SER A 20 26.14 1.06 13.33
N TRP A 21 24.97 0.97 13.96
CA TRP A 21 24.19 -0.26 13.95
C TRP A 21 23.75 -0.50 12.52
N ALA A 22 24.42 -1.40 11.83
CA ALA A 22 24.01 -1.82 10.49
C ALA A 22 22.56 -2.32 10.56
N ALA A 23 21.72 -1.83 9.65
CA ALA A 23 20.33 -2.23 9.58
C ALA A 23 20.24 -3.75 9.42
N GLN A 24 19.45 -4.40 10.28
CA GLN A 24 19.32 -5.84 10.30
C GLN A 24 18.33 -6.30 9.23
N PRO A 25 18.63 -7.39 8.51
CA PRO A 25 17.66 -8.00 7.60
C PRO A 25 16.36 -8.33 8.33
N PHE A 26 15.24 -8.15 7.64
CA PHE A 26 13.91 -8.44 8.17
C PHE A 26 12.99 -8.97 7.07
N SER A 27 11.79 -9.40 7.45
CA SER A 27 10.75 -9.78 6.48
C SER A 27 9.42 -9.17 6.87
N PHE A 28 8.55 -8.97 5.88
CA PHE A 28 7.15 -8.59 6.07
C PHE A 28 6.25 -9.44 5.18
N ALA A 29 4.94 -9.44 5.48
CA ALA A 29 3.94 -10.15 4.71
C ALA A 29 3.11 -9.18 3.87
N LEU A 30 2.69 -9.64 2.69
CA LEU A 30 1.73 -8.97 1.81
C LEU A 30 0.54 -9.90 1.59
N TRP A 31 -0.67 -9.38 1.68
CA TRP A 31 -1.93 -10.09 1.49
C TRP A 31 -3.08 -9.11 1.35
N GLY A 32 -4.17 -9.51 0.70
CA GLY A 32 -5.36 -8.67 0.49
C GLY A 32 -6.45 -9.43 -0.25
N ASP A 33 -7.48 -8.75 -0.71
CA ASP A 33 -8.57 -9.29 -1.53
C ASP A 33 -9.22 -10.55 -0.91
N MET A 34 -9.42 -10.58 0.39
CA MET A 34 -10.01 -11.69 1.16
C MET A 34 -10.44 -11.23 2.57
N PRO A 35 -11.45 -11.84 3.25
CA PRO A 35 -12.29 -12.96 2.78
C PRO A 35 -13.43 -12.51 1.87
N TYR A 36 -13.80 -13.33 0.90
CA TYR A 36 -14.92 -13.08 0.01
C TYR A 36 -16.09 -14.04 0.29
N LYS A 37 -17.23 -13.52 0.76
CA LYS A 37 -18.42 -14.33 1.10
C LYS A 37 -18.90 -15.18 -0.06
N LYS A 38 -18.86 -14.65 -1.28
CA LYS A 38 -19.25 -15.37 -2.50
C LYS A 38 -18.43 -16.65 -2.75
N ASN A 39 -17.21 -16.70 -2.24
CA ASN A 39 -16.29 -17.82 -2.41
C ASN A 39 -16.21 -18.73 -1.19
N HIS A 40 -16.97 -18.43 -0.12
CA HIS A 40 -16.99 -19.18 1.14
C HIS A 40 -15.57 -19.44 1.69
N ASP A 41 -14.69 -18.43 1.66
CA ASP A 41 -13.27 -18.60 1.90
C ASP A 41 -12.79 -18.06 3.26
N ALA A 42 -13.69 -17.84 4.19
CA ALA A 42 -13.36 -17.38 5.55
C ALA A 42 -12.35 -18.29 6.26
N ASP A 43 -12.50 -19.62 6.12
CA ASP A 43 -11.57 -20.59 6.71
C ASP A 43 -10.19 -20.54 6.07
N ARG A 44 -10.13 -20.28 4.75
CA ARG A 44 -8.85 -20.11 4.03
C ARG A 44 -8.16 -18.82 4.47
N THR A 45 -8.92 -17.74 4.65
CA THR A 45 -8.38 -16.47 5.18
C THR A 45 -7.87 -16.67 6.61
N GLU A 46 -8.57 -17.46 7.44
CA GLU A 46 -8.08 -17.84 8.76
C GLU A 46 -6.75 -18.60 8.67
N ALA A 47 -6.64 -19.55 7.76
CA ALA A 47 -5.41 -20.30 7.54
C ALA A 47 -4.25 -19.38 7.10
N VAL A 48 -4.53 -18.34 6.30
CA VAL A 48 -3.55 -17.30 5.93
C VAL A 48 -3.11 -16.54 7.19
N ILE A 49 -4.02 -16.05 8.02
CA ILE A 49 -3.70 -15.34 9.26
C ILE A 49 -2.83 -16.20 10.19
N GLN A 50 -3.18 -17.48 10.35
CA GLN A 50 -2.41 -18.42 11.16
C GLN A 50 -1.01 -18.67 10.58
N SER A 51 -0.88 -18.76 9.25
CA SER A 51 0.40 -18.91 8.56
C SER A 51 1.28 -17.67 8.78
N ILE A 52 0.73 -16.47 8.62
CA ILE A 52 1.40 -15.20 8.90
C ILE A 52 1.85 -15.14 10.37
N ASN A 53 0.98 -15.53 11.32
CA ASN A 53 1.27 -15.53 12.75
C ASN A 53 2.38 -16.48 13.17
N ARG A 54 2.61 -17.57 12.43
CA ARG A 54 3.71 -18.53 12.66
C ARG A 54 5.02 -18.11 12.00
N SER A 55 4.96 -17.13 11.08
CA SER A 55 6.13 -16.73 10.29
C SER A 55 7.01 -15.71 11.01
N ASP A 56 8.30 -15.74 10.71
CA ASP A 56 9.24 -14.70 11.16
C ASP A 56 9.15 -13.47 10.26
N ILE A 57 8.13 -12.65 10.53
CA ILE A 57 7.93 -11.35 9.91
C ILE A 57 7.85 -10.27 10.99
N ARG A 58 8.04 -9.02 10.61
CA ARG A 58 7.94 -7.88 11.53
C ARG A 58 6.55 -7.24 11.52
N PHE A 59 5.91 -7.18 10.38
CA PHE A 59 4.56 -6.63 10.17
C PHE A 59 3.97 -7.21 8.89
N SER A 60 2.71 -6.92 8.62
CA SER A 60 2.05 -7.21 7.34
C SER A 60 1.43 -5.94 6.73
N LEU A 61 1.36 -5.90 5.40
CA LEU A 61 0.59 -4.94 4.63
C LEU A 61 -0.58 -5.68 3.99
N TYR A 62 -1.77 -5.10 4.10
CA TYR A 62 -2.99 -5.60 3.48
C TYR A 62 -3.43 -4.59 2.42
N ASP A 63 -3.46 -5.03 1.17
CA ASP A 63 -3.59 -4.17 -0.01
C ASP A 63 -5.02 -4.03 -0.54
N GLY A 64 -6.01 -4.11 0.34
CA GLY A 64 -7.38 -3.72 0.04
C GLY A 64 -8.36 -4.88 -0.09
N ASP A 65 -9.62 -4.52 -0.28
CA ASP A 65 -10.75 -5.41 -0.50
C ASP A 65 -11.04 -6.37 0.66
N ILE A 66 -11.53 -5.79 1.76
CA ILE A 66 -11.98 -6.55 2.95
C ILE A 66 -13.29 -7.31 2.74
N LYS A 67 -13.92 -7.18 1.58
CA LYS A 67 -15.12 -7.88 1.13
C LYS A 67 -15.13 -8.04 -0.39
N ASP A 68 -15.95 -8.94 -0.89
CA ASP A 68 -16.15 -9.09 -2.35
C ASP A 68 -17.05 -8.01 -2.95
N GLY A 69 -16.93 -7.78 -4.27
CA GLY A 69 -17.68 -6.79 -5.02
C GLY A 69 -19.18 -7.08 -5.19
N SER A 70 -19.75 -8.04 -4.44
CA SER A 70 -21.18 -8.41 -4.46
C SER A 70 -21.82 -8.49 -3.07
N SER A 71 -21.05 -8.31 -2.01
CA SER A 71 -21.55 -8.25 -0.63
C SER A 71 -21.93 -6.81 -0.26
N GLN A 72 -22.94 -6.66 0.61
CA GLN A 72 -23.42 -5.34 1.02
C GLN A 72 -22.39 -4.58 1.85
N CYS A 73 -22.32 -3.26 1.64
CA CYS A 73 -21.42 -2.35 2.36
C CYS A 73 -22.04 -1.86 3.69
N THR A 74 -22.48 -2.78 4.52
CA THR A 74 -23.00 -2.45 5.86
C THR A 74 -21.87 -1.98 6.79
N ASP A 75 -22.22 -1.27 7.88
CA ASP A 75 -21.22 -0.80 8.86
C ASP A 75 -20.38 -1.94 9.45
N ASN A 76 -20.96 -3.13 9.54
CA ASN A 76 -20.27 -4.29 10.12
C ASN A 76 -19.03 -4.74 9.32
N ILE A 77 -18.96 -4.48 8.01
CA ILE A 77 -17.79 -4.92 7.23
C ILE A 77 -16.48 -4.31 7.77
N TYR A 78 -16.53 -3.06 8.24
CA TYR A 78 -15.37 -2.37 8.79
C TYR A 78 -14.99 -2.88 10.18
N THR A 79 -15.98 -3.07 11.07
CA THR A 79 -15.73 -3.61 12.42
C THR A 79 -15.29 -5.07 12.40
N ASP A 80 -15.82 -5.87 11.47
CA ASP A 80 -15.39 -7.24 11.23
C ASP A 80 -13.95 -7.29 10.72
N ALA A 81 -13.58 -6.36 9.82
CA ALA A 81 -12.20 -6.22 9.34
C ALA A 81 -11.24 -5.81 10.47
N VAL A 82 -11.61 -4.86 11.33
CA VAL A 82 -10.83 -4.51 12.53
C VAL A 82 -10.60 -5.75 13.40
N THR A 83 -11.67 -6.54 13.62
CA THR A 83 -11.59 -7.78 14.39
C THR A 83 -10.65 -8.79 13.72
N MET A 84 -10.73 -8.94 12.39
CA MET A 84 -9.86 -9.81 11.61
C MET A 84 -8.39 -9.40 11.74
N PHE A 85 -8.07 -8.13 11.52
CA PHE A 85 -6.70 -7.63 11.62
C PHE A 85 -6.12 -7.78 13.02
N ASN A 86 -6.93 -7.60 14.07
CA ASN A 86 -6.48 -7.75 15.46
C ASN A 86 -6.23 -9.21 15.89
N ARG A 87 -6.51 -10.20 15.03
CA ARG A 87 -6.06 -11.60 15.20
C ARG A 87 -4.58 -11.78 14.81
N LEU A 88 -3.98 -10.84 14.09
CA LEU A 88 -2.56 -10.85 13.79
C LEU A 88 -1.74 -10.47 15.03
N LYS A 89 -0.71 -11.27 15.34
CA LYS A 89 0.18 -11.04 16.48
C LYS A 89 1.14 -9.86 16.25
N LYS A 90 1.42 -9.54 14.99
CA LYS A 90 2.31 -8.47 14.54
C LYS A 90 1.49 -7.29 14.01
N PRO A 91 2.10 -6.11 13.84
CA PRO A 91 1.41 -4.99 13.20
C PRO A 91 0.83 -5.36 11.84
N ALA A 92 -0.37 -4.88 11.55
CA ALA A 92 -1.04 -5.00 10.26
C ALA A 92 -1.43 -3.61 9.75
N VAL A 93 -0.85 -3.20 8.64
CA VAL A 93 -1.18 -1.95 7.96
C VAL A 93 -2.18 -2.26 6.86
N TYR A 94 -3.21 -1.45 6.75
CA TYR A 94 -4.31 -1.63 5.81
C TYR A 94 -4.35 -0.49 4.81
N VAL A 95 -4.69 -0.81 3.56
CA VAL A 95 -4.99 0.11 2.47
C VAL A 95 -6.42 -0.17 2.00
N PRO A 96 -7.27 0.84 1.75
CA PRO A 96 -8.61 0.60 1.21
C PRO A 96 -8.59 0.12 -0.24
N GLY A 97 -9.50 -0.82 -0.56
CA GLY A 97 -9.80 -1.21 -1.94
C GLY A 97 -11.11 -0.57 -2.45
N ASP A 98 -11.56 -0.95 -3.63
CA ASP A 98 -12.77 -0.40 -4.22
C ASP A 98 -14.04 -1.05 -3.65
N ASN A 99 -13.98 -2.29 -3.26
CA ASN A 99 -15.15 -3.04 -2.79
C ASN A 99 -15.74 -2.49 -1.50
N GLU A 100 -14.96 -1.88 -0.65
CA GLU A 100 -15.43 -1.35 0.63
C GLU A 100 -15.90 0.11 0.60
N TRP A 101 -15.77 0.82 -0.53
CA TRP A 101 -16.30 2.17 -0.61
C TRP A 101 -16.73 2.62 -2.01
N THR A 102 -15.88 2.65 -3.05
CA THR A 102 -16.27 3.14 -4.38
C THR A 102 -17.43 2.34 -4.96
N ASP A 103 -17.34 1.01 -4.89
CA ASP A 103 -18.27 0.07 -5.47
C ASP A 103 -19.56 -0.14 -4.65
N CYS A 104 -19.62 0.44 -3.47
CA CYS A 104 -20.78 0.36 -2.59
C CYS A 104 -22.06 0.97 -3.22
N HIS A 105 -21.90 1.81 -4.25
CA HIS A 105 -23.02 2.35 -5.03
C HIS A 105 -23.77 1.29 -5.86
N ARG A 106 -23.18 0.13 -6.12
CA ARG A 106 -23.79 -0.93 -6.91
C ARG A 106 -25.01 -1.50 -6.15
N THR A 107 -26.09 -1.77 -6.89
CA THR A 107 -27.34 -2.27 -6.27
C THR A 107 -27.15 -3.59 -5.53
N ASN A 108 -26.31 -4.48 -6.03
CA ASN A 108 -25.96 -5.74 -5.35
C ASN A 108 -25.06 -5.54 -4.10
N ASN A 109 -24.45 -4.38 -3.95
CA ASN A 109 -23.67 -4.00 -2.78
C ASN A 109 -24.50 -3.18 -1.76
N GLY A 110 -25.80 -3.02 -2.01
CA GLY A 110 -26.73 -2.30 -1.16
C GLY A 110 -27.05 -0.87 -1.61
N GLY A 111 -26.42 -0.35 -2.67
CA GLY A 111 -26.71 0.98 -3.22
C GLY A 111 -26.34 2.14 -2.29
N TYR A 112 -25.27 1.99 -1.51
CA TYR A 112 -24.79 3.02 -0.59
C TYR A 112 -24.11 4.18 -1.35
N ASN A 113 -24.06 5.34 -0.74
CA ASN A 113 -23.22 6.42 -1.24
C ASN A 113 -21.74 6.12 -0.96
N GLY A 114 -20.92 6.00 -2.01
CA GLY A 114 -19.49 5.66 -1.88
C GLY A 114 -18.70 6.67 -1.03
N LEU A 115 -19.03 7.97 -1.15
CA LEU A 115 -18.34 9.02 -0.38
C LEU A 115 -18.70 8.98 1.12
N GLU A 116 -19.95 8.64 1.43
CA GLU A 116 -20.38 8.38 2.80
C GLU A 116 -19.67 7.15 3.37
N ARG A 117 -19.56 6.07 2.58
CA ARG A 117 -18.80 4.87 2.98
C ARG A 117 -17.33 5.18 3.22
N LEU A 118 -16.70 5.98 2.37
CA LEU A 118 -15.32 6.43 2.59
C LEU A 118 -15.18 7.24 3.88
N ALA A 119 -16.12 8.15 4.17
CA ALA A 119 -16.10 8.90 5.42
C ALA A 119 -16.23 7.99 6.65
N HIS A 120 -17.15 7.02 6.60
CA HIS A 120 -17.33 6.03 7.67
C HIS A 120 -16.11 5.11 7.83
N LEU A 121 -15.55 4.63 6.74
CA LEU A 121 -14.30 3.85 6.72
C LEU A 121 -13.17 4.61 7.43
N ARG A 122 -12.97 5.90 7.12
CA ARG A 122 -11.96 6.75 7.76
C ARG A 122 -12.16 6.83 9.28
N GLN A 123 -13.41 7.00 9.72
CA GLN A 123 -13.74 7.08 11.14
C GLN A 123 -13.51 5.77 11.89
N VAL A 124 -13.76 4.61 11.26
CA VAL A 124 -13.61 3.31 11.90
C VAL A 124 -12.19 2.78 11.80
N MET A 125 -11.58 2.88 10.61
CA MET A 125 -10.30 2.21 10.31
C MET A 125 -9.08 3.10 10.56
N PHE A 126 -9.25 4.42 10.50
CA PHE A 126 -8.13 5.39 10.55
C PHE A 126 -8.31 6.46 11.64
N ALA A 127 -9.13 6.19 12.64
CA ALA A 127 -9.33 7.07 13.80
C ALA A 127 -8.07 7.31 14.65
N GLN A 128 -7.02 6.55 14.42
CA GLN A 128 -5.76 6.66 15.15
C GLN A 128 -4.56 6.46 14.21
N PRO A 129 -3.45 7.19 14.38
CA PRO A 129 -2.25 7.09 13.55
C PRO A 129 -1.43 5.84 13.93
N ARG A 130 -2.02 4.67 13.79
CA ARG A 130 -1.39 3.38 14.10
C ARG A 130 -1.94 2.23 13.26
N SER A 131 -1.14 1.19 13.12
CA SER A 131 -1.57 -0.08 12.52
C SER A 131 -2.56 -0.85 13.41
N PHE A 132 -3.20 -1.83 12.83
CA PHE A 132 -3.89 -2.92 13.52
C PHE A 132 -2.90 -3.97 14.04
N GLY A 133 -3.45 -5.06 14.58
CA GLY A 133 -2.72 -6.16 15.16
C GLY A 133 -2.52 -6.03 16.67
N GLN A 134 -2.20 -7.14 17.33
CA GLN A 134 -2.01 -7.16 18.80
C GLN A 134 -0.82 -6.29 19.26
N ARG A 135 0.14 -6.05 18.38
CA ARG A 135 1.31 -5.19 18.60
C ARG A 135 1.30 -4.06 17.57
N ALA A 136 0.40 -3.09 17.77
CA ALA A 136 0.30 -1.96 16.86
C ALA A 136 1.59 -1.13 16.84
N MET A 137 1.92 -0.57 15.67
CA MET A 137 3.00 0.40 15.49
C MET A 137 2.43 1.75 15.09
N LYS A 138 3.15 2.84 15.42
CA LYS A 138 2.81 4.19 15.00
C LYS A 138 2.99 4.33 13.50
N LEU A 139 2.05 5.03 12.85
CA LEU A 139 2.11 5.43 11.45
C LEU A 139 2.01 6.95 11.35
N ASP A 140 2.67 7.55 10.36
CA ASP A 140 2.34 8.90 9.95
C ASP A 140 1.10 8.84 9.06
N GLN A 141 0.14 9.71 9.28
CA GLN A 141 -1.07 9.90 8.45
C GLN A 141 -0.97 11.23 7.70
N GLN A 142 -1.52 11.29 6.49
CA GLN A 142 -1.51 12.54 5.71
C GLN A 142 -2.50 13.54 6.27
N GLY A 143 -3.66 13.10 6.72
CA GLY A 143 -4.71 13.94 7.28
C GLY A 143 -4.86 13.77 8.79
N GLU A 144 -5.81 14.50 9.36
CA GLU A 144 -6.21 14.33 10.76
C GLU A 144 -6.84 12.93 10.97
N PRO A 145 -6.61 12.29 12.13
CA PRO A 145 -7.17 10.99 12.42
C PRO A 145 -8.70 10.92 12.19
N GLY A 146 -9.13 9.95 11.38
CA GLY A 146 -10.53 9.79 10.98
C GLY A 146 -11.05 10.83 9.97
N GLY A 147 -10.24 11.79 9.58
CA GLY A 147 -10.56 12.84 8.61
C GLY A 147 -10.17 12.50 7.18
N LYS A 148 -10.21 13.51 6.29
CA LYS A 148 -9.77 13.36 4.90
C LYS A 148 -8.33 12.92 4.82
N PHE A 149 -8.06 11.93 3.97
CA PHE A 149 -6.74 11.37 3.67
C PHE A 149 -6.06 10.63 4.83
N ALA A 150 -6.75 10.40 5.95
CA ALA A 150 -6.20 9.64 7.09
C ALA A 150 -5.80 8.20 6.72
N GLU A 151 -6.37 7.67 5.65
CA GLU A 151 -6.04 6.36 5.07
C GLU A 151 -4.68 6.34 4.37
N ASN A 152 -4.15 7.49 3.97
CA ASN A 152 -2.80 7.60 3.44
C ASN A 152 -1.80 7.58 4.60
N THR A 153 -1.00 6.54 4.66
CA THR A 153 -0.08 6.31 5.76
C THR A 153 1.34 6.07 5.28
N ARG A 154 2.32 6.32 6.15
CA ARG A 154 3.71 5.93 5.90
C ARG A 154 4.44 5.63 7.20
N PHE A 155 5.52 4.89 7.08
CA PHE A 155 6.46 4.63 8.17
C PHE A 155 7.82 4.22 7.60
N SER A 156 8.86 4.34 8.41
CA SER A 156 10.21 3.86 8.09
C SER A 156 10.56 2.66 8.95
N TYR A 157 11.17 1.64 8.37
CA TYR A 157 11.66 0.49 9.10
C TYR A 157 12.99 0.00 8.53
N GLN A 158 14.05 -0.03 9.35
CA GLN A 158 15.37 -0.59 9.03
C GLN A 158 15.93 -0.16 7.66
N GLY A 159 15.87 1.13 7.34
CA GLY A 159 16.44 1.67 6.09
C GLY A 159 15.55 1.51 4.85
N VAL A 160 14.28 1.18 5.03
CA VAL A 160 13.26 1.16 3.99
C VAL A 160 12.08 2.06 4.38
N MET A 161 11.57 2.84 3.44
CA MET A 161 10.37 3.64 3.57
C MET A 161 9.17 2.87 3.01
N PHE A 162 8.06 2.91 3.71
CA PHE A 162 6.77 2.34 3.32
C PHE A 162 5.75 3.46 3.19
N VAL A 163 5.06 3.53 2.06
CA VAL A 163 3.97 4.47 1.79
C VAL A 163 2.77 3.72 1.26
N ASN A 164 1.63 4.01 1.86
CA ASN A 164 0.35 3.42 1.52
C ASN A 164 -0.58 4.55 1.11
N VAL A 165 -1.27 4.38 -0.01
CA VAL A 165 -2.19 5.39 -0.55
C VAL A 165 -3.52 4.76 -0.94
N ASN A 166 -4.61 5.48 -0.72
CA ASN A 166 -5.94 5.11 -1.18
C ASN A 166 -6.03 5.36 -2.68
N MET A 167 -5.70 4.35 -3.47
CA MET A 167 -5.85 4.32 -4.92
C MET A 167 -6.54 3.00 -5.28
N PRO A 168 -7.87 2.95 -5.18
CA PRO A 168 -8.65 1.72 -5.33
C PRO A 168 -8.83 1.31 -6.79
N GLY A 169 -9.29 0.09 -7.02
CA GLY A 169 -9.85 -0.37 -8.28
C GLY A 169 -10.93 0.56 -8.83
N SER A 170 -11.71 0.07 -9.79
CA SER A 170 -12.82 0.82 -10.38
C SER A 170 -12.41 2.22 -10.89
N ASN A 171 -11.26 2.26 -11.61
CA ASN A 171 -10.69 3.48 -12.19
C ASN A 171 -10.42 4.59 -11.15
N ASN A 172 -9.98 4.19 -9.94
CA ASN A 172 -9.66 5.14 -8.87
C ASN A 172 -10.83 6.09 -8.51
N ASN A 173 -12.09 5.60 -8.60
CA ASN A 173 -13.33 6.37 -8.43
C ASN A 173 -13.63 7.43 -9.54
N LEU A 174 -12.84 7.50 -10.60
CA LEU A 174 -13.11 8.40 -11.73
C LEU A 174 -14.20 7.83 -12.64
N VAL A 175 -15.30 8.58 -12.81
CA VAL A 175 -16.43 8.22 -13.66
C VAL A 175 -16.37 9.00 -14.97
N LEU A 176 -16.25 8.31 -16.10
CA LEU A 176 -16.00 8.92 -17.40
C LEU A 176 -17.25 9.30 -18.19
N SER A 177 -18.41 8.67 -17.90
CA SER A 177 -19.63 8.89 -18.65
C SER A 177 -20.88 8.62 -17.82
N GLU A 178 -22.04 9.14 -18.27
CA GLU A 178 -23.35 8.81 -17.67
C GLU A 178 -23.65 7.31 -17.69
N LYS A 179 -23.20 6.61 -18.74
CA LYS A 179 -23.35 5.15 -18.84
C LYS A 179 -22.55 4.44 -17.74
N ASP A 180 -21.34 4.90 -17.44
CA ASP A 180 -20.55 4.33 -16.35
C ASP A 180 -21.11 4.70 -14.99
N CYS A 181 -21.63 5.92 -14.85
CA CYS A 181 -22.30 6.39 -13.65
C CYS A 181 -23.46 5.50 -13.23
N THR A 182 -24.34 5.16 -14.16
CA THR A 182 -25.57 4.39 -13.92
C THR A 182 -25.35 2.87 -14.02
N LYS A 183 -24.17 2.42 -14.42
CA LYS A 183 -23.88 0.99 -14.57
C LYS A 183 -24.01 0.24 -13.24
N LYS A 184 -24.97 -0.69 -13.17
CA LYS A 184 -25.30 -1.48 -11.97
C LYS A 184 -25.65 -0.61 -10.74
N SER A 185 -26.12 0.62 -10.93
CA SER A 185 -26.32 1.60 -9.87
C SER A 185 -27.56 2.43 -10.12
N ALA A 186 -28.16 2.94 -9.03
CA ALA A 186 -29.23 3.94 -9.08
C ALA A 186 -28.71 5.39 -8.96
N ARG A 187 -27.39 5.61 -9.07
CA ARG A 187 -26.81 6.97 -9.02
C ARG A 187 -27.34 7.84 -10.15
N VAL A 188 -27.43 9.12 -9.88
CA VAL A 188 -27.63 10.17 -10.90
C VAL A 188 -26.29 10.83 -11.21
N TRP A 189 -26.23 11.63 -12.29
CA TRP A 189 -24.98 12.26 -12.72
C TRP A 189 -24.36 13.15 -11.62
N ALA A 190 -25.15 13.84 -10.83
CA ALA A 190 -24.67 14.64 -9.70
C ALA A 190 -23.88 13.83 -8.67
N ASP A 191 -24.24 12.56 -8.43
CA ASP A 191 -23.47 11.68 -7.53
C ASP A 191 -22.10 11.36 -8.13
N CYS A 192 -22.03 11.24 -9.44
CA CYS A 192 -20.80 10.94 -10.17
C CYS A 192 -19.90 12.18 -10.31
N GLU A 193 -20.48 13.36 -10.44
CA GLU A 193 -19.73 14.63 -10.34
C GLU A 193 -19.10 14.78 -8.96
N ALA A 194 -19.81 14.42 -7.89
CA ALA A 194 -19.25 14.40 -6.53
C ALA A 194 -18.12 13.37 -6.40
N SER A 195 -18.27 12.18 -7.00
CA SER A 195 -17.21 11.16 -7.06
C SER A 195 -15.97 11.66 -7.79
N ASN A 196 -16.16 12.35 -8.93
CA ASN A 196 -15.07 12.92 -9.71
C ASN A 196 -14.36 14.07 -8.96
N ALA A 197 -15.09 14.88 -8.21
CA ALA A 197 -14.49 15.91 -7.36
C ALA A 197 -13.64 15.30 -6.22
N GLU A 198 -14.14 14.24 -5.58
CA GLU A 198 -13.38 13.46 -4.59
C GLU A 198 -12.12 12.86 -5.20
N TYR A 199 -12.24 12.20 -6.36
CA TYR A 199 -11.11 11.65 -7.09
C TYR A 199 -10.02 12.71 -7.31
N GLN A 200 -10.37 13.89 -7.84
CA GLN A 200 -9.40 14.95 -8.11
C GLN A 200 -8.69 15.42 -6.85
N GLU A 201 -9.43 15.62 -5.77
CA GLU A 201 -8.87 16.05 -4.48
C GLU A 201 -7.94 14.99 -3.88
N ARG A 202 -8.38 13.73 -3.87
CA ARG A 202 -7.61 12.61 -3.30
C ARG A 202 -6.39 12.26 -4.15
N ASP A 203 -6.49 12.26 -5.48
CA ASP A 203 -5.36 11.95 -6.36
C ASP A 203 -4.25 13.00 -6.22
N ALA A 204 -4.62 14.29 -6.13
CA ALA A 204 -3.66 15.35 -5.84
C ALA A 204 -2.98 15.16 -4.48
N ALA A 205 -3.74 14.79 -3.45
CA ALA A 205 -3.20 14.49 -2.12
C ALA A 205 -2.29 13.24 -2.13
N ASN A 206 -2.68 12.18 -2.83
CA ASN A 206 -1.86 10.98 -3.00
C ASN A 206 -0.51 11.29 -3.66
N ILE A 207 -0.51 12.11 -4.72
CA ILE A 207 0.70 12.53 -5.42
C ILE A 207 1.62 13.35 -4.51
N GLU A 208 1.06 14.27 -3.73
CA GLU A 208 1.82 15.06 -2.76
C GLU A 208 2.44 14.15 -1.68
N TRP A 209 1.66 13.21 -1.15
CA TRP A 209 2.12 12.25 -0.15
C TRP A 209 3.24 11.37 -0.68
N LEU A 210 3.10 10.87 -1.90
CA LEU A 210 4.14 10.11 -2.60
C LEU A 210 5.44 10.91 -2.72
N ARG A 211 5.37 12.14 -3.28
CA ARG A 211 6.53 13.01 -3.49
C ARG A 211 7.24 13.36 -2.19
N SER A 212 6.48 13.74 -1.16
CA SER A 212 7.04 14.03 0.15
C SER A 212 7.72 12.82 0.77
N THR A 213 7.16 11.63 0.55
CA THR A 213 7.73 10.37 1.05
C THR A 213 9.04 10.02 0.35
N PHE A 214 9.12 10.15 -0.96
CA PHE A 214 10.38 9.98 -1.71
C PHE A 214 11.44 10.99 -1.27
N THR A 215 11.03 12.24 -1.01
CA THR A 215 11.95 13.28 -0.51
C THR A 215 12.54 12.90 0.84
N ILE A 216 11.72 12.40 1.77
CA ILE A 216 12.19 11.89 3.07
C ILE A 216 13.12 10.69 2.87
N ALA A 217 12.76 9.74 2.01
CA ALA A 217 13.56 8.54 1.75
C ALA A 217 14.95 8.89 1.18
N ARG A 218 15.02 9.86 0.26
CA ARG A 218 16.29 10.40 -0.27
C ARG A 218 17.12 11.08 0.82
N HIS A 219 16.48 11.92 1.64
CA HIS A 219 17.17 12.62 2.73
C HIS A 219 17.76 11.66 3.75
N LEU A 220 17.02 10.62 4.11
CA LEU A 220 17.43 9.58 5.04
C LEU A 220 18.32 8.51 4.40
N LYS A 221 18.60 8.60 3.09
CA LYS A 221 19.40 7.64 2.31
C LYS A 221 18.88 6.21 2.44
N HIS A 222 17.56 6.04 2.40
CA HIS A 222 16.96 4.71 2.42
C HIS A 222 17.36 3.90 1.18
N ALA A 223 17.66 2.63 1.39
CA ALA A 223 18.02 1.70 0.32
C ALA A 223 16.81 1.20 -0.47
N GLY A 224 15.61 1.30 0.10
CA GLY A 224 14.38 0.85 -0.53
C GLY A 224 13.17 1.69 -0.17
N LEU A 225 12.16 1.63 -1.04
CA LEU A 225 10.86 2.23 -0.83
C LEU A 225 9.77 1.25 -1.32
N VAL A 226 8.74 1.04 -0.51
CA VAL A 226 7.57 0.22 -0.85
C VAL A 226 6.38 1.14 -0.99
N VAL A 227 5.72 1.09 -2.16
CA VAL A 227 4.48 1.81 -2.46
C VAL A 227 3.35 0.79 -2.49
N THR A 228 2.32 0.96 -1.67
CA THR A 228 1.18 0.05 -1.60
C THR A 228 -0.12 0.78 -1.89
N PHE A 229 -0.91 0.24 -2.78
CA PHE A 229 -2.30 0.62 -3.05
C PHE A 229 -3.09 -0.62 -3.52
N GLN A 230 -4.40 -0.52 -3.78
CA GLN A 230 -5.18 -1.71 -4.14
C GLN A 230 -5.35 -1.87 -5.64
N GLY A 231 -5.76 -0.83 -6.38
CA GLY A 231 -6.19 -0.94 -7.78
C GLY A 231 -5.09 -1.40 -8.75
N ASP A 232 -5.48 -2.07 -9.83
CA ASP A 232 -4.60 -2.35 -10.96
C ASP A 232 -4.63 -1.16 -11.94
N PRO A 233 -3.53 -0.43 -12.14
CA PRO A 233 -3.50 0.72 -13.03
C PRO A 233 -3.32 0.38 -14.52
N GLY A 234 -3.56 -0.86 -14.93
CA GLY A 234 -3.50 -1.28 -16.33
C GLY A 234 -2.16 -1.89 -16.73
N PHE A 235 -1.61 -2.79 -15.90
CA PHE A 235 -0.36 -3.48 -16.21
C PHE A 235 -0.53 -4.83 -16.90
N ASP A 236 -1.76 -5.31 -17.08
CA ASP A 236 -2.03 -6.66 -17.54
C ASP A 236 -2.19 -6.74 -19.07
N VAL A 237 -1.30 -6.08 -19.81
CA VAL A 237 -1.19 -6.29 -21.24
C VAL A 237 -0.72 -7.73 -21.49
N PRO A 238 -1.38 -8.50 -22.35
CA PRO A 238 -0.81 -9.76 -22.81
C PRO A 238 0.59 -9.52 -23.39
N GLU A 239 1.56 -10.31 -22.99
CA GLU A 239 2.98 -10.16 -23.38
C GLU A 239 3.21 -10.14 -24.91
N THR A 240 2.18 -10.50 -25.68
CA THR A 240 2.18 -10.54 -27.15
C THR A 240 1.57 -9.31 -27.82
N GLU A 241 1.04 -8.35 -27.05
CA GLU A 241 0.41 -7.15 -27.60
C GLU A 241 1.29 -5.91 -27.38
N ASP A 242 1.62 -5.23 -28.47
CA ASP A 242 2.27 -3.90 -28.46
C ASP A 242 1.30 -2.79 -28.01
N LYS A 243 0.42 -3.09 -27.06
CA LYS A 243 -0.52 -2.11 -26.50
C LYS A 243 -0.05 -1.62 -25.17
N ASP A 244 0.11 -0.31 -25.06
CA ASP A 244 0.23 0.35 -23.77
C ASP A 244 -1.18 0.52 -23.16
N GLU A 245 -1.56 -0.38 -22.27
CA GLU A 245 -2.87 -0.31 -21.58
C GLU A 245 -3.02 0.94 -20.73
N SER A 246 -1.92 1.54 -20.29
CA SER A 246 -1.96 2.81 -19.58
C SER A 246 -2.62 3.94 -20.40
N GLN A 247 -2.73 3.78 -21.73
CA GLN A 247 -3.44 4.70 -22.62
C GLN A 247 -4.95 4.40 -22.74
N ASP A 248 -5.42 3.27 -22.23
CA ASP A 248 -6.86 2.98 -22.19
C ASP A 248 -7.55 3.92 -21.19
N LYS A 249 -8.65 4.53 -21.62
CA LYS A 249 -9.42 5.45 -20.79
C LYS A 249 -9.95 4.83 -19.50
N ARG A 250 -10.09 3.50 -19.47
CA ARG A 250 -10.48 2.78 -18.27
C ARG A 250 -9.49 2.93 -17.13
N PHE A 251 -8.26 3.38 -17.40
CA PHE A 251 -7.20 3.61 -16.45
C PHE A 251 -6.83 5.10 -16.28
N ASP A 252 -7.65 6.02 -16.83
CA ASP A 252 -7.40 7.47 -16.73
C ASP A 252 -7.24 7.93 -15.28
N GLY A 253 -7.95 7.30 -14.34
CA GLY A 253 -7.89 7.61 -12.91
C GLY A 253 -6.54 7.32 -12.24
N TYR A 254 -5.63 6.61 -12.90
CA TYR A 254 -4.32 6.28 -12.34
C TYR A 254 -3.17 7.07 -12.97
N ARG A 255 -3.39 7.68 -14.13
CA ARG A 255 -2.30 8.23 -14.96
C ARG A 255 -1.44 9.27 -14.27
N ALA A 256 -2.06 10.21 -13.57
CA ALA A 256 -1.31 11.30 -12.93
C ALA A 256 -0.44 10.76 -11.79
N PHE A 257 -0.97 9.86 -10.97
CA PHE A 257 -0.21 9.20 -9.90
C PHE A 257 0.93 8.35 -10.47
N MET A 258 0.67 7.54 -11.49
CA MET A 258 1.68 6.69 -12.12
C MET A 258 2.80 7.52 -12.77
N ALA A 259 2.47 8.63 -13.43
CA ALA A 259 3.48 9.55 -13.95
C ALA A 259 4.36 10.16 -12.82
N ALA A 260 3.77 10.49 -11.69
CA ALA A 260 4.51 10.94 -10.52
C ALA A 260 5.42 9.83 -9.95
N LEU A 261 4.92 8.59 -9.86
CA LEU A 261 5.69 7.44 -9.40
C LEU A 261 6.91 7.18 -10.29
N VAL A 262 6.73 7.19 -11.62
CA VAL A 262 7.83 7.06 -12.58
C VAL A 262 8.90 8.12 -12.31
N LYS A 263 8.50 9.39 -12.28
CA LYS A 263 9.42 10.51 -12.06
C LYS A 263 10.18 10.42 -10.73
N GLU A 264 9.49 10.06 -9.65
CA GLU A 264 10.12 9.93 -8.33
C GLU A 264 11.08 8.72 -8.28
N THR A 265 10.72 7.62 -8.96
CA THR A 265 11.56 6.41 -9.06
C THR A 265 12.84 6.67 -9.85
N GLU A 266 12.77 7.41 -10.96
CA GLU A 266 13.94 7.83 -11.74
C GLU A 266 14.96 8.62 -10.90
N ASN A 267 14.47 9.43 -9.96
CA ASN A 267 15.27 10.25 -9.06
C ASN A 267 15.63 9.58 -7.73
N PHE A 268 15.32 8.28 -7.57
CA PHE A 268 15.60 7.51 -6.36
C PHE A 268 16.70 6.49 -6.63
N GLN A 269 17.77 6.50 -5.84
CA GLN A 269 18.90 5.59 -6.03
C GLN A 269 18.70 4.20 -5.42
N GLY A 270 17.67 4.04 -4.57
CA GLY A 270 17.30 2.76 -3.97
C GLY A 270 16.33 1.98 -4.85
N GLN A 271 15.95 0.79 -4.38
CA GLN A 271 14.96 -0.05 -5.03
C GLN A 271 13.53 0.36 -4.66
N VAL A 272 12.62 0.36 -5.62
CA VAL A 272 11.19 0.62 -5.42
C VAL A 272 10.41 -0.68 -5.66
N LEU A 273 9.64 -1.09 -4.65
CA LEU A 273 8.69 -2.19 -4.75
C LEU A 273 7.27 -1.60 -4.78
N LEU A 274 6.61 -1.72 -5.93
CA LEU A 274 5.21 -1.38 -6.07
C LEU A 274 4.35 -2.60 -5.75
N VAL A 275 3.41 -2.47 -4.82
CA VAL A 275 2.51 -3.54 -4.37
C VAL A 275 1.07 -3.15 -4.64
N HIS A 276 0.32 -4.04 -5.28
CA HIS A 276 -1.12 -3.89 -5.48
C HIS A 276 -1.86 -5.24 -5.48
N GLY A 277 -3.19 -5.19 -5.41
CA GLY A 277 -4.10 -6.33 -5.46
C GLY A 277 -5.00 -6.29 -6.70
N ASP A 278 -6.33 -6.31 -6.48
CA ASP A 278 -7.46 -6.13 -7.42
C ASP A 278 -7.73 -7.33 -8.35
N THR A 279 -6.74 -7.82 -9.10
CA THR A 279 -6.95 -8.90 -10.08
C THR A 279 -6.69 -10.30 -9.52
N HIS A 280 -6.23 -10.43 -8.27
CA HIS A 280 -6.08 -11.68 -7.49
C HIS A 280 -5.02 -12.66 -7.98
N PHE A 281 -4.17 -12.27 -8.93
CA PHE A 281 -3.09 -13.11 -9.47
C PHE A 281 -1.75 -12.67 -8.91
N PHE A 282 -1.04 -13.60 -8.29
CA PHE A 282 0.36 -13.33 -7.95
C PHE A 282 1.18 -13.09 -9.21
N LYS A 283 1.78 -11.91 -9.31
CA LYS A 283 2.64 -11.53 -10.43
C LYS A 283 3.80 -10.67 -9.94
N MET A 284 4.96 -10.86 -10.52
CA MET A 284 6.14 -10.03 -10.25
C MET A 284 6.86 -9.75 -11.57
N ASP A 285 7.03 -8.48 -11.92
CA ASP A 285 7.64 -8.06 -13.16
C ASP A 285 8.21 -6.63 -13.11
N LYS A 286 8.62 -6.11 -14.25
CA LYS A 286 9.09 -4.74 -14.49
C LYS A 286 8.15 -4.05 -15.49
N PRO A 287 6.96 -3.60 -15.08
CA PRO A 287 5.89 -3.19 -15.99
C PRO A 287 6.10 -1.83 -16.65
N LEU A 288 6.89 -0.96 -16.02
CA LEU A 288 7.12 0.40 -16.53
C LEU A 288 8.37 0.41 -17.42
N TYR A 289 8.16 0.17 -18.69
CA TYR A 289 9.19 0.22 -19.70
C TYR A 289 8.64 0.79 -21.02
N SER A 290 9.52 1.26 -21.86
CA SER A 290 9.27 1.56 -23.27
C SER A 290 10.47 1.06 -24.08
N PRO A 291 10.41 1.03 -25.43
CA PRO A 291 11.57 0.64 -26.24
C PRO A 291 12.84 1.43 -25.97
N SER A 292 12.70 2.64 -25.41
CA SER A 292 13.80 3.53 -25.09
C SER A 292 14.10 3.68 -23.60
N HIS A 293 13.26 3.12 -22.72
CA HIS A 293 13.37 3.35 -21.29
C HIS A 293 12.82 2.19 -20.45
N VAL A 294 13.62 1.77 -19.48
CA VAL A 294 13.23 0.80 -18.45
C VAL A 294 13.58 1.39 -17.09
N LEU A 295 12.70 1.25 -16.11
CA LEU A 295 12.99 1.59 -14.72
C LEU A 295 13.64 0.37 -14.02
N PRO A 296 14.98 0.24 -14.02
CA PRO A 296 15.65 -0.95 -13.50
C PRO A 296 15.46 -1.14 -12.01
N ASN A 297 15.24 -0.04 -11.29
CA ASN A 297 15.05 -0.02 -9.84
C ASN A 297 13.57 -0.11 -9.41
N LEU A 298 12.60 -0.28 -10.33
CA LEU A 298 11.22 -0.54 -9.99
C LEU A 298 10.85 -2.00 -10.25
N THR A 299 10.19 -2.62 -9.29
CA THR A 299 9.58 -3.96 -9.41
C THR A 299 8.12 -3.85 -9.00
N ARG A 300 7.19 -4.40 -9.82
CA ARG A 300 5.80 -4.56 -9.45
C ARG A 300 5.60 -5.93 -8.81
N LEU A 301 4.77 -5.96 -7.78
CA LEU A 301 4.30 -7.15 -7.11
C LEU A 301 2.79 -7.06 -6.93
N GLN A 302 2.07 -7.92 -7.60
CA GLN A 302 0.64 -8.13 -7.39
C GLN A 302 0.44 -9.32 -6.45
N THR A 303 -0.45 -9.16 -5.47
CA THR A 303 -0.70 -10.19 -4.47
C THR A 303 -1.72 -11.24 -4.93
N PHE A 304 -1.88 -12.28 -4.12
CA PHE A 304 -2.99 -13.21 -4.25
C PHE A 304 -4.28 -12.58 -3.71
N GLY A 305 -5.41 -13.06 -4.20
CA GLY A 305 -6.73 -12.76 -3.67
C GLY A 305 -7.67 -13.96 -3.76
N SER A 306 -8.88 -13.82 -3.24
CA SER A 306 -9.93 -14.84 -3.24
C SER A 306 -10.30 -15.30 -4.68
N PRO A 307 -10.48 -16.60 -4.96
CA PRO A 307 -10.52 -17.74 -4.04
C PRO A 307 -9.17 -18.40 -3.76
N VAL A 308 -8.07 -17.82 -4.23
CA VAL A 308 -6.72 -18.37 -4.09
C VAL A 308 -6.01 -17.65 -2.93
N ASN A 309 -6.49 -17.93 -1.70
CA ASN A 309 -6.05 -17.24 -0.49
C ASN A 309 -4.65 -17.70 -0.06
N HIS A 310 -3.66 -16.95 -0.47
CA HIS A 310 -2.25 -17.12 -0.11
C HIS A 310 -1.68 -15.77 0.30
N TRP A 311 -0.42 -15.74 0.68
CA TRP A 311 0.26 -14.50 1.01
C TRP A 311 1.70 -14.49 0.46
N VAL A 312 2.31 -13.34 0.44
CA VAL A 312 3.67 -13.17 -0.08
C VAL A 312 4.58 -12.73 1.06
N LYS A 313 5.71 -13.42 1.23
CA LYS A 313 6.79 -13.00 2.12
C LYS A 313 7.80 -12.17 1.34
N VAL A 314 8.06 -10.96 1.79
CA VAL A 314 9.16 -10.13 1.29
C VAL A 314 10.25 -10.08 2.34
N SER A 315 11.43 -10.55 1.98
CA SER A 315 12.64 -10.42 2.79
C SER A 315 13.42 -9.20 2.34
N VAL A 316 13.90 -8.42 3.30
CA VAL A 316 14.60 -7.15 3.08
C VAL A 316 16.02 -7.24 3.60
N ASN A 317 16.98 -6.91 2.74
CA ASN A 317 18.38 -6.73 3.12
C ASN A 317 18.92 -5.45 2.45
N VAL A 318 18.99 -4.36 3.18
CA VAL A 318 19.44 -3.05 2.67
C VAL A 318 20.93 -3.02 2.27
N ASN A 319 21.68 -4.06 2.59
CA ASN A 319 23.06 -4.21 2.15
C ASN A 319 23.18 -5.00 0.84
N SER A 320 22.06 -5.53 0.29
CA SER A 320 22.00 -6.16 -1.03
C SER A 320 21.60 -5.14 -2.08
N PRO A 321 22.18 -5.18 -3.29
CA PRO A 321 21.75 -4.32 -4.41
C PRO A 321 20.27 -4.47 -4.76
N GLU A 322 19.72 -5.68 -4.63
CA GLU A 322 18.31 -5.98 -4.92
C GLU A 322 17.37 -5.50 -3.83
N VAL A 323 17.85 -5.33 -2.61
CA VAL A 323 17.11 -4.96 -1.39
C VAL A 323 15.97 -5.93 -1.04
N PHE A 324 15.10 -6.26 -1.98
CA PHE A 324 13.89 -7.07 -1.80
C PHE A 324 14.02 -8.45 -2.42
N THR A 325 13.71 -9.49 -1.64
CA THR A 325 13.54 -10.86 -2.14
C THR A 325 12.11 -11.32 -1.87
N VAL A 326 11.39 -11.67 -2.92
CA VAL A 326 9.96 -12.00 -2.89
C VAL A 326 9.77 -13.52 -2.93
N ARG A 327 8.91 -14.06 -2.08
CA ARG A 327 8.55 -15.47 -2.06
C ARG A 327 7.05 -15.66 -1.79
N PRO A 328 6.28 -16.24 -2.73
CA PRO A 328 4.91 -16.65 -2.45
C PRO A 328 4.88 -17.76 -1.38
N VAL A 329 3.92 -17.67 -0.47
CA VAL A 329 3.70 -18.65 0.62
C VAL A 329 2.34 -19.31 0.40
N MET A 330 2.38 -20.55 -0.09
CA MET A 330 1.19 -21.34 -0.35
C MET A 330 0.62 -21.87 0.97
N VAL A 331 -0.61 -21.52 1.29
CA VAL A 331 -1.34 -21.99 2.48
C VAL A 331 -2.21 -23.18 2.05
N ARG A 332 -2.14 -24.24 2.83
CA ARG A 332 -2.92 -25.48 2.62
C ARG A 332 -4.11 -25.52 3.55
#